data_1fa51b913cb978b4b68d2551815eae49
#
_entry.id   1fa51b913cb978b4b68d2551815eae49
#
_cell.length_a   1.000
_cell.length_b   1.000
_cell.length_c   1.000
_cell.angle_alpha   90.00
_cell.angle_beta   90.00
_cell.angle_gamma   90.00
#
_symmetry.space_group_name_H-M   'P 1'
#
loop_
_entity.id
_entity.type
_entity.pdbx_description
1 polymer ?
#
loop_
_entity_poly.entity_id
_entity_poly.type
_entity_poly.pdbx_seq_one_letter_code
_entity_poly.pdbx_strand_id
1 'polypeptide(L)'
;LALRMGTDTFYRYLTAFGLGKKTGIDLPGEAPGILITSRNVKRVDLARIGFGQSVALTPIQMMMAANSVINGGKLMKPYIVSEIQTPDGETLERFHPTVMAAPIRPETSDTMRLLLERVVSEGGGKNAAIAGYRIGGKTGTAQVYKNGRVVRDTHIGSFYGFAPVNDPQVSILVIVKEADVPIDYGGTTAAPFARQIMQEMLPYLGIDPENDEKDEEIEVPALKGLTIGDAKRKLSQVGLESVTDGANTVVLDQLPPAGAKLVKG
;
A
#
# COMPACT_ATOMS: atom_id res chain seq x y z
N LEU A 1 13.89 6.58 -12.62
CA LEU A 1 13.34 5.31 -13.12
C LEU A 1 12.64 5.49 -14.47
N ALA A 2 11.62 6.37 -14.63
CA ALA A 2 10.86 6.54 -15.88
C ALA A 2 11.75 6.77 -17.10
N LEU A 3 12.75 7.63 -17.00
CA LEU A 3 13.72 7.88 -18.09
C LEU A 3 14.57 6.64 -18.44
N ARG A 4 14.85 5.75 -17.47
CA ARG A 4 15.58 4.50 -17.71
C ARG A 4 14.71 3.44 -18.37
N MET A 5 13.41 3.44 -18.07
CA MET A 5 12.42 2.55 -18.70
C MET A 5 12.20 2.91 -20.18
N GLY A 6 12.31 4.19 -20.50
CA GLY A 6 11.96 4.73 -21.81
C GLY A 6 10.45 4.89 -22.02
N THR A 7 10.07 5.67 -23.02
CA THR A 7 8.68 6.05 -23.26
C THR A 7 7.77 4.85 -23.51
N ASP A 8 8.17 3.94 -24.40
CA ASP A 8 7.30 2.83 -24.83
C ASP A 8 7.00 1.87 -23.68
N THR A 9 8.03 1.49 -22.91
CA THR A 9 7.85 0.62 -21.74
C THR A 9 7.00 1.29 -20.68
N PHE A 10 7.25 2.57 -20.39
CA PHE A 10 6.52 3.33 -19.38
C PHE A 10 5.03 3.43 -19.74
N TYR A 11 4.71 3.81 -21.00
CA TYR A 11 3.32 3.92 -21.47
C TYR A 11 2.62 2.57 -21.60
N ARG A 12 3.34 1.50 -21.91
CA ARG A 12 2.77 0.14 -21.86
C ARG A 12 2.24 -0.18 -20.44
N TYR A 13 2.98 0.15 -19.39
CA TYR A 13 2.52 -0.03 -18.02
C TYR A 13 1.37 0.92 -17.66
N LEU A 14 1.44 2.21 -18.00
CA LEU A 14 0.32 3.14 -17.76
C LEU A 14 -0.99 2.60 -18.37
N THR A 15 -0.91 2.09 -19.59
CA THR A 15 -2.07 1.50 -20.29
C THR A 15 -2.51 0.19 -19.62
N ALA A 16 -1.57 -0.66 -19.20
CA ALA A 16 -1.89 -1.91 -18.51
C ALA A 16 -2.58 -1.67 -17.17
N PHE A 17 -2.23 -0.60 -16.47
CA PHE A 17 -2.91 -0.12 -15.26
C PHE A 17 -4.23 0.64 -15.53
N GLY A 18 -4.69 0.72 -16.77
CA GLY A 18 -5.96 1.35 -17.15
C GLY A 18 -5.95 2.88 -17.12
N LEU A 19 -4.79 3.53 -17.01
CA LEU A 19 -4.69 4.98 -16.92
C LEU A 19 -4.89 5.64 -18.29
N GLY A 20 -5.54 6.82 -18.31
CA GLY A 20 -5.82 7.60 -19.51
C GLY A 20 -7.02 7.09 -20.33
N LYS A 21 -7.84 6.20 -19.76
CA LYS A 21 -9.08 5.68 -20.36
C LYS A 21 -10.19 5.67 -19.31
N LYS A 22 -11.44 5.69 -19.77
CA LYS A 22 -12.59 5.42 -18.90
C LYS A 22 -12.48 4.01 -18.31
N THR A 23 -12.85 3.85 -17.04
CA THR A 23 -12.82 2.56 -16.35
C THR A 23 -13.98 1.67 -16.75
N GLY A 24 -15.07 2.28 -17.25
CA GLY A 24 -16.31 1.61 -17.59
C GLY A 24 -17.16 1.27 -16.35
N ILE A 25 -16.99 2.05 -15.25
CA ILE A 25 -17.89 1.98 -14.10
C ILE A 25 -19.32 2.31 -14.54
N ASP A 26 -20.28 1.70 -13.91
CA ASP A 26 -21.73 1.84 -14.16
C ASP A 26 -22.33 3.16 -13.61
N LEU A 27 -21.54 4.24 -13.68
CA LEU A 27 -21.95 5.60 -13.33
C LEU A 27 -21.92 6.52 -14.57
N PRO A 28 -22.89 7.42 -14.71
CA PRO A 28 -22.91 8.40 -15.80
C PRO A 28 -21.81 9.46 -15.61
N GLY A 29 -21.35 10.07 -16.71
CA GLY A 29 -20.47 11.23 -16.67
C GLY A 29 -19.00 10.92 -16.40
N GLU A 30 -18.54 9.66 -16.52
CA GLU A 30 -17.15 9.30 -16.34
C GLU A 30 -16.22 10.05 -17.32
N ALA A 31 -15.17 10.69 -16.78
CA ALA A 31 -14.11 11.34 -17.54
C ALA A 31 -12.91 10.40 -17.78
N PRO A 32 -12.20 10.51 -18.90
CA PRO A 32 -11.04 9.67 -19.21
C PRO A 32 -9.75 10.10 -18.51
N GLY A 33 -9.77 11.20 -17.72
CA GLY A 33 -8.54 11.85 -17.23
C GLY A 33 -7.79 12.60 -18.33
N ILE A 34 -6.60 13.11 -18.02
CA ILE A 34 -5.73 13.81 -18.97
C ILE A 34 -4.33 13.19 -18.87
N LEU A 35 -3.91 12.56 -19.95
CA LEU A 35 -2.58 11.99 -20.11
C LEU A 35 -2.01 12.39 -21.47
N ILE A 36 -0.80 12.96 -21.49
CA ILE A 36 -0.07 13.26 -22.73
C ILE A 36 0.13 11.92 -23.46
N THR A 37 -0.15 11.86 -24.75
CA THR A 37 0.03 10.64 -25.54
C THR A 37 1.52 10.29 -25.67
N SER A 38 1.84 9.00 -25.81
CA SER A 38 3.23 8.54 -25.98
C SER A 38 3.95 9.16 -27.18
N ARG A 39 3.20 9.55 -28.23
CA ARG A 39 3.75 10.22 -29.43
C ARG A 39 4.17 11.67 -29.17
N ASN A 40 3.53 12.33 -28.21
CA ASN A 40 3.72 13.77 -27.94
C ASN A 40 4.52 14.03 -26.66
N VAL A 41 4.80 12.99 -25.85
CA VAL A 41 5.51 13.13 -24.59
C VAL A 41 6.98 13.47 -24.85
N LYS A 42 7.45 14.54 -24.23
CA LYS A 42 8.88 14.91 -24.23
C LYS A 42 9.59 14.27 -23.05
N ARG A 43 10.91 14.22 -23.11
CA ARG A 43 11.75 13.66 -22.04
C ARG A 43 11.45 14.28 -20.66
N VAL A 44 11.19 15.59 -20.61
CA VAL A 44 10.84 16.31 -19.38
C VAL A 44 9.46 15.91 -18.86
N ASP A 45 8.51 15.69 -19.77
CA ASP A 45 7.15 15.27 -19.42
C ASP A 45 7.17 13.84 -18.86
N LEU A 46 7.91 12.93 -19.51
CA LEU A 46 8.11 11.57 -19.03
C LEU A 46 8.71 11.55 -17.62
N ALA A 47 9.69 12.42 -17.35
CA ALA A 47 10.27 12.55 -16.02
C ALA A 47 9.22 13.01 -14.99
N ARG A 48 8.39 14.01 -15.34
CA ARG A 48 7.34 14.55 -14.46
C ARG A 48 6.23 13.53 -14.20
N ILE A 49 5.74 12.87 -15.23
CA ILE A 49 4.73 11.80 -15.09
C ILE A 49 5.26 10.68 -14.20
N GLY A 50 6.56 10.37 -14.28
CA GLY A 50 7.22 9.34 -13.49
C GLY A 50 7.21 9.56 -11.97
N PHE A 51 6.93 10.78 -11.50
CA PHE A 51 6.70 11.08 -10.09
C PHE A 51 5.31 11.69 -9.81
N GLY A 52 4.35 11.50 -10.75
CA GLY A 52 2.95 11.83 -10.54
C GLY A 52 2.57 13.28 -10.87
N GLN A 53 3.39 14.01 -11.64
CA GLN A 53 3.07 15.35 -12.14
C GLN A 53 2.74 15.33 -13.64
N SER A 54 2.13 16.40 -14.16
CA SER A 54 1.73 16.52 -15.58
C SER A 54 0.76 15.43 -16.06
N VAL A 55 -0.02 14.90 -15.15
CA VAL A 55 -1.10 13.92 -15.40
C VAL A 55 -2.30 14.26 -14.53
N ALA A 56 -3.51 14.14 -15.06
CA ALA A 56 -4.73 14.24 -14.27
C ALA A 56 -5.53 12.94 -14.43
N LEU A 57 -5.74 12.27 -13.31
CA LEU A 57 -6.49 11.02 -13.24
C LEU A 57 -7.78 11.23 -12.45
N THR A 58 -8.81 10.47 -12.78
CA THR A 58 -9.99 10.44 -11.93
C THR A 58 -9.72 9.62 -10.66
N PRO A 59 -10.38 9.90 -9.54
CA PRO A 59 -10.23 9.09 -8.32
C PRO A 59 -10.46 7.60 -8.57
N ILE A 60 -11.44 7.24 -9.39
CA ILE A 60 -11.72 5.82 -9.69
C ILE A 60 -10.61 5.16 -10.53
N GLN A 61 -9.99 5.87 -11.47
CA GLN A 61 -8.81 5.35 -12.17
C GLN A 61 -7.66 5.10 -11.22
N MET A 62 -7.43 6.01 -10.27
CA MET A 62 -6.38 5.86 -9.25
C MET A 62 -6.66 4.66 -8.34
N MET A 63 -7.91 4.52 -7.87
CA MET A 63 -8.32 3.38 -7.05
C MET A 63 -8.16 2.05 -7.79
N MET A 64 -8.61 1.98 -9.03
CA MET A 64 -8.52 0.77 -9.86
C MET A 64 -7.06 0.35 -10.09
N ALA A 65 -6.20 1.32 -10.44
CA ALA A 65 -4.77 1.08 -10.63
C ALA A 65 -4.07 0.68 -9.34
N ALA A 66 -4.32 1.39 -8.23
CA ALA A 66 -3.73 1.10 -6.93
C ALA A 66 -4.19 -0.26 -6.39
N ASN A 67 -5.47 -0.60 -6.53
CA ASN A 67 -5.99 -1.89 -6.13
C ASN A 67 -5.34 -3.04 -6.89
N SER A 68 -5.00 -2.85 -8.18
CA SER A 68 -4.30 -3.88 -8.93
C SER A 68 -2.88 -4.16 -8.41
N VAL A 69 -2.29 -3.22 -7.67
CA VAL A 69 -0.98 -3.42 -7.03
C VAL A 69 -1.07 -4.33 -5.82
N ILE A 70 -2.22 -4.40 -5.15
CA ILE A 70 -2.37 -5.09 -3.85
C ILE A 70 -3.21 -6.38 -3.91
N ASN A 71 -3.92 -6.64 -5.01
CA ASN A 71 -4.88 -7.75 -5.15
C ASN A 71 -4.35 -8.94 -5.98
N GLY A 72 -3.05 -9.17 -5.99
CA GLY A 72 -2.42 -10.20 -6.81
C GLY A 72 -2.17 -9.79 -8.25
N GLY A 73 -2.14 -8.47 -8.53
CA GLY A 73 -1.79 -7.94 -9.85
C GLY A 73 -2.95 -7.81 -10.84
N LYS A 74 -4.20 -7.96 -10.41
CA LYS A 74 -5.37 -7.98 -11.28
C LYS A 74 -6.02 -6.60 -11.39
N LEU A 75 -6.11 -6.05 -12.60
CA LEU A 75 -6.89 -4.85 -12.87
C LEU A 75 -8.36 -5.24 -13.02
N MET A 76 -9.17 -4.86 -12.03
CA MET A 76 -10.59 -5.19 -11.99
C MET A 76 -11.43 -4.07 -12.59
N LYS A 77 -12.51 -4.42 -13.31
CA LYS A 77 -13.53 -3.45 -13.73
C LYS A 77 -14.30 -3.01 -12.48
N PRO A 78 -14.36 -1.69 -12.16
CA PRO A 78 -15.18 -1.21 -11.06
C PRO A 78 -16.67 -1.29 -11.45
N TYR A 79 -17.52 -1.60 -10.47
CA TYR A 79 -18.98 -1.58 -10.61
C TYR A 79 -19.63 -1.32 -9.25
N ILE A 80 -20.85 -0.80 -9.25
CA ILE A 80 -21.66 -0.49 -8.07
C ILE A 80 -22.90 -1.38 -8.03
N VAL A 81 -23.52 -1.61 -9.20
CA VAL A 81 -24.73 -2.42 -9.32
C VAL A 81 -24.35 -3.90 -9.24
N SER A 82 -24.85 -4.59 -8.22
CA SER A 82 -24.65 -6.03 -8.07
C SER A 82 -25.65 -6.85 -8.86
N GLU A 83 -26.91 -6.40 -8.91
CA GLU A 83 -27.96 -7.05 -9.69
C GLU A 83 -29.13 -6.10 -10.00
N ILE A 84 -29.88 -6.45 -11.04
CA ILE A 84 -31.12 -5.81 -11.43
C ILE A 84 -32.25 -6.81 -11.21
N GLN A 85 -33.29 -6.41 -10.48
CA GLN A 85 -34.42 -7.26 -10.17
C GLN A 85 -35.72 -6.64 -10.68
N THR A 86 -36.72 -7.51 -10.96
CA THR A 86 -38.14 -7.07 -11.14
C THR A 86 -38.71 -6.63 -9.81
N PRO A 87 -39.86 -5.92 -9.81
CA PRO A 87 -40.59 -5.59 -8.58
C PRO A 87 -40.95 -6.82 -7.73
N ASP A 88 -41.15 -7.96 -8.34
CA ASP A 88 -41.49 -9.23 -7.70
C ASP A 88 -40.26 -10.01 -7.17
N GLY A 89 -39.05 -9.44 -7.31
CA GLY A 89 -37.80 -10.00 -6.79
C GLY A 89 -37.11 -11.00 -7.72
N GLU A 90 -37.56 -11.17 -8.95
CA GLU A 90 -36.86 -12.01 -9.95
C GLU A 90 -35.59 -11.29 -10.45
N THR A 91 -34.44 -11.95 -10.41
CA THR A 91 -33.18 -11.39 -10.91
C THR A 91 -33.17 -11.38 -12.44
N LEU A 92 -33.15 -10.20 -13.04
CA LEU A 92 -33.03 -10.01 -14.49
C LEU A 92 -31.59 -10.09 -14.94
N GLU A 93 -30.67 -9.50 -14.18
CA GLU A 93 -29.23 -9.47 -14.51
C GLU A 93 -28.43 -9.43 -13.20
N ARG A 94 -27.30 -10.17 -13.19
CA ARG A 94 -26.35 -10.16 -12.06
C ARG A 94 -24.96 -9.86 -12.57
N PHE A 95 -24.30 -8.90 -11.93
CA PHE A 95 -22.95 -8.49 -12.27
C PHE A 95 -21.93 -9.21 -11.38
N HIS A 96 -20.79 -9.54 -11.97
CA HIS A 96 -19.72 -10.27 -11.31
C HIS A 96 -18.38 -9.55 -11.47
N PRO A 97 -17.44 -9.73 -10.53
CA PRO A 97 -16.08 -9.19 -10.67
C PRO A 97 -15.43 -9.62 -11.97
N THR A 98 -14.96 -8.65 -12.76
CA THR A 98 -14.36 -8.89 -14.07
C THR A 98 -12.91 -8.41 -14.09
N VAL A 99 -11.98 -9.31 -14.42
CA VAL A 99 -10.56 -8.98 -14.62
C VAL A 99 -10.37 -8.42 -16.02
N MET A 100 -9.87 -7.19 -16.12
CA MET A 100 -9.60 -6.51 -17.39
C MET A 100 -8.16 -6.75 -17.88
N ALA A 101 -7.21 -6.84 -16.96
CA ALA A 101 -5.78 -7.04 -17.24
C ALA A 101 -5.04 -7.56 -16.01
N ALA A 102 -3.79 -7.98 -16.20
CA ALA A 102 -2.87 -8.33 -15.13
C ALA A 102 -1.55 -7.56 -15.31
N PRO A 103 -1.48 -6.28 -14.89
CA PRO A 103 -0.32 -5.42 -15.13
C PRO A 103 0.95 -5.87 -14.42
N ILE A 104 0.86 -6.57 -13.30
CA ILE A 104 1.99 -7.11 -12.54
C ILE A 104 1.70 -8.56 -12.12
N ARG A 105 2.76 -9.28 -11.76
CA ARG A 105 2.65 -10.65 -11.25
C ARG A 105 2.23 -10.68 -9.78
N PRO A 106 1.62 -11.77 -9.28
CA PRO A 106 1.23 -11.91 -7.87
C PRO A 106 2.38 -11.68 -6.89
N GLU A 107 3.57 -12.21 -7.16
CA GLU A 107 4.74 -12.07 -6.29
C GLU A 107 5.19 -10.59 -6.18
N THR A 108 5.01 -9.83 -7.26
CA THR A 108 5.26 -8.38 -7.24
C THR A 108 4.22 -7.66 -6.39
N SER A 109 2.96 -8.07 -6.47
CA SER A 109 1.88 -7.55 -5.62
C SER A 109 2.17 -7.81 -4.14
N ASP A 110 2.60 -9.03 -3.78
CA ASP A 110 2.95 -9.39 -2.40
C ASP A 110 4.08 -8.50 -1.87
N THR A 111 5.14 -8.36 -2.64
CA THR A 111 6.25 -7.46 -2.30
C THR A 111 5.78 -6.01 -2.11
N MET A 112 4.91 -5.53 -3.00
CA MET A 112 4.38 -4.17 -2.93
C MET A 112 3.52 -3.94 -1.70
N ARG A 113 2.71 -4.90 -1.27
CA ARG A 113 1.93 -4.79 -0.02
C ARG A 113 2.84 -4.52 1.18
N LEU A 114 3.92 -5.29 1.31
CA LEU A 114 4.89 -5.11 2.40
C LEU A 114 5.61 -3.75 2.33
N LEU A 115 5.97 -3.29 1.13
CA LEU A 115 6.57 -1.98 0.96
C LEU A 115 5.59 -0.85 1.30
N LEU A 116 4.32 -0.99 0.94
CA LEU A 116 3.27 -0.01 1.25
C LEU A 116 2.91 -0.01 2.73
N GLU A 117 3.03 -1.12 3.43
CA GLU A 117 2.93 -1.19 4.89
C GLU A 117 4.01 -0.33 5.56
N ARG A 118 5.25 -0.44 5.12
CA ARG A 118 6.37 0.38 5.66
C ARG A 118 6.17 1.87 5.44
N VAL A 119 5.44 2.28 4.42
CA VAL A 119 5.08 3.71 4.24
C VAL A 119 4.21 4.20 5.40
N VAL A 120 3.35 3.35 5.95
CA VAL A 120 2.48 3.68 7.09
C VAL A 120 3.19 3.46 8.42
N SER A 121 3.92 2.36 8.60
CA SER A 121 4.61 2.08 9.88
C SER A 121 5.83 2.96 10.11
N GLU A 122 6.64 3.22 9.08
CA GLU A 122 7.94 3.89 9.21
C GLU A 122 8.05 5.20 8.42
N GLY A 123 7.17 5.40 7.42
CA GLY A 123 7.28 6.46 6.42
C GLY A 123 6.35 7.65 6.61
N GLY A 124 6.09 8.36 5.52
CA GLY A 124 5.24 9.57 5.47
C GLY A 124 3.74 9.32 5.66
N GLY A 125 3.31 8.06 5.74
CA GLY A 125 1.92 7.65 5.98
C GLY A 125 1.58 7.38 7.44
N LYS A 126 2.46 7.64 8.40
CA LYS A 126 2.30 7.32 9.84
C LYS A 126 0.98 7.81 10.44
N ASN A 127 0.46 8.93 9.97
CA ASN A 127 -0.81 9.47 10.46
C ASN A 127 -2.03 8.61 10.09
N ALA A 128 -1.87 7.59 9.23
CA ALA A 128 -2.88 6.61 8.91
C ALA A 128 -2.76 5.31 9.73
N ALA A 129 -1.75 5.18 10.58
CA ALA A 129 -1.56 3.98 11.38
C ALA A 129 -2.68 3.79 12.41
N ILE A 130 -3.16 2.56 12.55
CA ILE A 130 -4.22 2.15 13.49
C ILE A 130 -3.66 1.01 14.33
N ALA A 131 -3.69 1.15 15.67
CA ALA A 131 -3.20 0.11 16.58
C ALA A 131 -3.98 -1.20 16.38
N GLY A 132 -3.27 -2.31 16.34
CA GLY A 132 -3.84 -3.64 16.10
C GLY A 132 -4.22 -3.93 14.63
N TYR A 133 -3.93 -3.03 13.68
CA TYR A 133 -4.20 -3.28 12.26
C TYR A 133 -2.96 -3.04 11.40
N ARG A 134 -2.69 -3.97 10.51
CA ARG A 134 -1.65 -3.79 9.50
C ARG A 134 -2.25 -3.01 8.31
N ILE A 135 -1.87 -1.72 8.24
CA ILE A 135 -2.33 -0.79 7.21
C ILE A 135 -1.23 -0.56 6.20
N GLY A 136 -1.52 -0.75 4.94
CA GLY A 136 -0.65 -0.32 3.85
C GLY A 136 -1.18 0.95 3.20
N GLY A 137 -0.29 1.77 2.62
CA GLY A 137 -0.77 2.99 1.96
C GLY A 137 0.31 3.81 1.27
N LYS A 138 -0.14 4.88 0.61
CA LYS A 138 0.74 5.84 -0.07
C LYS A 138 0.16 7.25 -0.01
N THR A 139 0.98 8.18 0.41
CA THR A 139 0.68 9.63 0.36
C THR A 139 0.92 10.18 -1.05
N GLY A 140 0.13 11.15 -1.44
CA GLY A 140 0.34 11.96 -2.63
C GLY A 140 0.26 13.45 -2.30
N THR A 141 1.01 14.26 -3.06
CA THR A 141 0.96 15.72 -2.96
C THR A 141 1.13 16.28 -4.36
N ALA A 142 0.08 16.86 -4.90
CA ALA A 142 0.07 17.43 -6.24
C ALA A 142 -0.05 18.96 -6.19
N GLN A 143 0.63 19.63 -7.11
CA GLN A 143 0.51 21.08 -7.26
C GLN A 143 -0.85 21.46 -7.83
N VAL A 144 -1.41 22.58 -7.34
CA VAL A 144 -2.63 23.18 -7.88
C VAL A 144 -2.30 24.06 -9.07
N TYR A 145 -3.07 23.94 -10.14
CA TYR A 145 -2.96 24.79 -11.32
C TYR A 145 -4.25 25.60 -11.50
N LYS A 146 -4.12 26.92 -11.60
CA LYS A 146 -5.22 27.83 -11.96
C LYS A 146 -4.79 28.64 -13.19
N ASN A 147 -5.59 28.63 -14.23
CA ASN A 147 -5.32 29.33 -15.52
C ASN A 147 -3.95 28.97 -16.12
N GLY A 148 -3.54 27.71 -16.07
CA GLY A 148 -2.27 27.21 -16.60
C GLY A 148 -1.02 27.57 -15.78
N ARG A 149 -1.19 28.18 -14.60
CA ARG A 149 -0.08 28.52 -13.70
C ARG A 149 -0.18 27.77 -12.39
N VAL A 150 0.98 27.40 -11.85
CA VAL A 150 1.08 26.79 -10.51
C VAL A 150 0.67 27.84 -9.48
N VAL A 151 -0.26 27.47 -8.60
CA VAL A 151 -0.55 28.22 -7.37
C VAL A 151 0.50 27.85 -6.35
N ARG A 152 1.26 28.85 -5.86
CA ARG A 152 2.31 28.61 -4.87
C ARG A 152 1.71 28.25 -3.52
N ASP A 153 2.43 27.41 -2.80
CA ASP A 153 2.12 27.04 -1.41
C ASP A 153 0.71 26.45 -1.21
N THR A 154 0.18 25.81 -2.27
CA THR A 154 -1.14 25.20 -2.25
C THR A 154 -1.09 23.87 -3.00
N HIS A 155 -1.55 22.80 -2.35
CA HIS A 155 -1.48 21.44 -2.89
C HIS A 155 -2.82 20.72 -2.81
N ILE A 156 -2.89 19.63 -3.55
CA ILE A 156 -3.91 18.59 -3.39
C ILE A 156 -3.22 17.46 -2.63
N GLY A 157 -3.53 17.32 -1.35
CA GLY A 157 -3.07 16.22 -0.52
C GLY A 157 -3.92 14.98 -0.77
N SER A 158 -3.30 13.81 -0.88
CA SER A 158 -4.05 12.55 -1.00
C SER A 158 -3.40 11.45 -0.19
N PHE A 159 -4.20 10.48 0.22
CA PHE A 159 -3.76 9.24 0.82
C PHE A 159 -4.59 8.08 0.29
N TYR A 160 -3.91 7.11 -0.28
CA TYR A 160 -4.46 5.79 -0.59
C TYR A 160 -4.07 4.84 0.54
N GLY A 161 -5.04 4.13 1.10
CA GLY A 161 -4.81 3.12 2.14
C GLY A 161 -5.57 1.84 1.86
N PHE A 162 -5.12 0.74 2.45
CA PHE A 162 -5.79 -0.56 2.39
C PHE A 162 -5.49 -1.39 3.64
N ALA A 163 -6.37 -2.30 3.96
CA ALA A 163 -6.25 -3.23 5.07
C ALA A 163 -7.08 -4.52 4.85
N PRO A 164 -6.69 -5.63 5.52
CA PRO A 164 -5.38 -5.93 6.10
C PRO A 164 -4.29 -6.06 5.02
N VAL A 165 -3.01 -5.89 5.38
CA VAL A 165 -1.90 -5.96 4.40
C VAL A 165 -1.74 -7.35 3.80
N ASN A 166 -1.88 -8.39 4.61
CA ASN A 166 -1.75 -9.80 4.21
C ASN A 166 -2.89 -10.28 3.31
N ASP A 167 -4.12 -9.79 3.55
CA ASP A 167 -5.30 -10.12 2.76
C ASP A 167 -6.20 -8.89 2.58
N PRO A 168 -5.92 -7.99 1.62
CA PRO A 168 -6.64 -6.74 1.45
C PRO A 168 -8.13 -6.94 1.18
N GLN A 169 -8.97 -6.53 2.13
CA GLN A 169 -10.43 -6.59 2.04
C GLN A 169 -11.02 -5.24 1.66
N VAL A 170 -10.35 -4.15 2.02
CA VAL A 170 -10.84 -2.80 1.82
C VAL A 170 -9.71 -1.86 1.42
N SER A 171 -10.05 -0.88 0.61
CA SER A 171 -9.16 0.22 0.27
C SER A 171 -9.89 1.54 0.30
N ILE A 172 -9.16 2.61 0.59
CA ILE A 172 -9.68 3.97 0.68
C ILE A 172 -8.77 4.95 -0.05
N LEU A 173 -9.36 5.94 -0.68
CA LEU A 173 -8.66 7.09 -1.24
C LEU A 173 -9.28 8.36 -0.67
N VAL A 174 -8.52 9.09 0.13
CA VAL A 174 -8.90 10.41 0.63
C VAL A 174 -8.13 11.47 -0.14
N ILE A 175 -8.85 12.48 -0.63
CA ILE A 175 -8.29 13.63 -1.36
C ILE A 175 -8.76 14.89 -0.69
N VAL A 176 -7.80 15.72 -0.26
CA VAL A 176 -8.05 17.04 0.33
C VAL A 176 -7.46 18.09 -0.60
N LYS A 177 -8.32 18.95 -1.11
CA LYS A 177 -7.94 19.98 -2.07
C LYS A 177 -7.82 21.34 -1.40
N GLU A 178 -6.69 22.00 -1.61
CA GLU A 178 -6.47 23.37 -1.19
C GLU A 178 -6.78 23.57 0.32
N ALA A 179 -6.21 22.71 1.19
CA ALA A 179 -6.39 22.83 2.64
C ALA A 179 -5.73 24.12 3.15
N ASP A 180 -6.47 24.88 3.96
CA ASP A 180 -5.97 26.10 4.63
C ASP A 180 -5.24 25.73 5.92
N VAL A 181 -4.05 25.17 5.76
CA VAL A 181 -3.16 24.74 6.86
C VAL A 181 -1.70 24.99 6.49
N PRO A 182 -0.80 25.20 7.47
CA PRO A 182 0.62 25.48 7.19
C PRO A 182 1.35 24.39 6.40
N ILE A 183 0.93 23.12 6.55
CA ILE A 183 1.50 21.96 5.85
C ILE A 183 0.35 21.17 5.25
N ASP A 184 0.10 21.36 3.96
CA ASP A 184 -1.04 20.81 3.21
C ASP A 184 -0.70 19.51 2.44
N TYR A 185 0.32 18.77 2.88
CA TYR A 185 0.72 17.51 2.27
C TYR A 185 -0.25 16.36 2.61
N GLY A 186 -0.36 15.37 1.74
CA GLY A 186 -1.29 14.25 1.91
C GLY A 186 -1.11 13.47 3.22
N GLY A 187 0.12 13.38 3.73
CA GLY A 187 0.41 12.74 5.02
C GLY A 187 -0.15 13.49 6.23
N THR A 188 -0.35 14.81 6.13
CA THR A 188 -0.87 15.67 7.18
C THR A 188 -2.35 15.99 7.01
N THR A 189 -2.84 16.06 5.78
CA THR A 189 -4.22 16.47 5.50
C THR A 189 -5.15 15.31 5.16
N ALA A 190 -4.67 14.28 4.43
CA ALA A 190 -5.53 13.18 3.98
C ALA A 190 -5.39 11.92 4.84
N ALA A 191 -4.18 11.57 5.28
CA ALA A 191 -3.94 10.35 6.05
C ALA A 191 -4.70 10.30 7.39
N PRO A 192 -4.84 11.40 8.19
CA PRO A 192 -5.63 11.38 9.42
C PRO A 192 -7.11 11.05 9.19
N PHE A 193 -7.72 11.57 8.13
CA PHE A 193 -9.11 11.26 7.78
C PHE A 193 -9.27 9.82 7.32
N ALA A 194 -8.31 9.31 6.53
CA ALA A 194 -8.31 7.90 6.16
C ALA A 194 -8.23 6.99 7.39
N ARG A 195 -7.39 7.34 8.37
CA ARG A 195 -7.33 6.64 9.66
C ARG A 195 -8.68 6.62 10.37
N GLN A 196 -9.32 7.77 10.54
CA GLN A 196 -10.63 7.85 11.24
C GLN A 196 -11.69 6.99 10.56
N ILE A 197 -11.79 7.08 9.23
CA ILE A 197 -12.75 6.27 8.46
C ILE A 197 -12.45 4.78 8.60
N MET A 198 -11.20 4.38 8.47
CA MET A 198 -10.81 2.98 8.57
C MET A 198 -10.98 2.42 9.99
N GLN A 199 -10.77 3.23 11.04
CA GLN A 199 -11.00 2.81 12.43
C GLN A 199 -12.44 2.38 12.71
N GLU A 200 -13.41 3.01 12.04
CA GLU A 200 -14.83 2.64 12.16
C GLU A 200 -15.21 1.54 11.16
N MET A 201 -14.64 1.59 9.97
CA MET A 201 -15.00 0.68 8.87
C MET A 201 -14.48 -0.74 9.08
N LEU A 202 -13.26 -0.92 9.61
CA LEU A 202 -12.65 -2.25 9.76
C LEU A 202 -13.47 -3.15 10.72
N PRO A 203 -13.82 -2.72 11.95
CA PRO A 203 -14.71 -3.50 12.81
C PRO A 203 -16.10 -3.72 12.22
N TYR A 204 -16.66 -2.72 11.53
CA TYR A 204 -17.96 -2.85 10.86
C TYR A 204 -17.97 -3.95 9.79
N LEU A 205 -16.84 -4.14 9.09
CA LEU A 205 -16.65 -5.21 8.11
C LEU A 205 -16.28 -6.56 8.72
N GLY A 206 -16.22 -6.65 10.07
CA GLY A 206 -15.82 -7.87 10.77
C GLY A 206 -14.33 -8.17 10.65
N ILE A 207 -13.53 -7.17 10.36
CA ILE A 207 -12.06 -7.28 10.33
C ILE A 207 -11.58 -6.93 11.74
N ASP A 208 -11.26 -7.95 12.53
CA ASP A 208 -10.75 -7.78 13.88
C ASP A 208 -9.30 -7.26 13.88
N PRO A 209 -8.91 -6.48 14.90
CA PRO A 209 -7.52 -6.14 15.08
C PRO A 209 -6.71 -7.43 15.23
N GLU A 210 -5.59 -7.51 14.51
CA GLU A 210 -4.58 -8.51 14.85
C GLU A 210 -4.26 -8.23 16.32
N ASN A 211 -4.55 -9.21 17.19
CA ASN A 211 -4.04 -9.12 18.54
C ASN A 211 -2.54 -8.85 18.32
N ASP A 212 -2.05 -7.72 18.82
CA ASP A 212 -0.65 -7.64 19.18
C ASP A 212 -0.47 -8.84 20.13
N GLU A 213 -0.11 -10.02 19.58
CA GLU A 213 0.78 -10.87 20.33
C GLU A 213 1.89 -9.89 20.62
N LYS A 214 1.85 -9.34 21.84
CA LYS A 214 2.93 -8.51 22.37
C LYS A 214 4.14 -9.27 21.94
N ASP A 215 4.92 -8.68 21.03
CA ASP A 215 6.16 -9.28 20.58
C ASP A 215 6.75 -9.91 21.84
N GLU A 216 6.64 -11.25 21.98
CA GLU A 216 7.08 -11.91 23.19
C GLU A 216 8.57 -11.58 23.25
N GLU A 217 8.89 -10.55 24.04
CA GLU A 217 10.27 -10.19 24.26
C GLU A 217 10.92 -11.41 24.92
N ILE A 218 11.69 -12.14 24.15
CA ILE A 218 12.46 -13.27 24.62
C ILE A 218 13.77 -12.74 25.18
N GLU A 219 13.99 -12.97 26.47
CA GLU A 219 15.27 -12.67 27.07
C GLU A 219 16.31 -13.72 26.67
N VAL A 220 17.41 -13.26 26.08
CA VAL A 220 18.52 -14.12 25.65
C VAL A 220 19.15 -14.79 26.87
N PRO A 221 19.13 -16.14 26.97
CA PRO A 221 19.68 -16.82 28.11
C PRO A 221 21.21 -16.76 28.13
N ALA A 222 21.78 -16.86 29.33
CA ALA A 222 23.23 -16.99 29.51
C ALA A 222 23.70 -18.34 28.97
N LEU A 223 24.61 -18.32 27.99
CA LEU A 223 25.15 -19.50 27.29
C LEU A 223 26.63 -19.72 27.57
N LYS A 224 27.36 -18.72 27.98
CA LYS A 224 28.80 -18.76 28.22
C LYS A 224 29.16 -19.88 29.20
N GLY A 225 30.12 -20.72 28.81
CA GLY A 225 30.55 -21.89 29.60
C GLY A 225 29.74 -23.17 29.37
N LEU A 226 28.61 -23.12 28.63
CA LEU A 226 27.83 -24.32 28.26
C LEU A 226 28.49 -25.03 27.06
N THR A 227 28.23 -26.34 26.95
CA THR A 227 28.55 -27.04 25.70
C THR A 227 27.68 -26.50 24.57
N ILE A 228 28.12 -26.59 23.31
CA ILE A 228 27.35 -26.16 22.14
C ILE A 228 25.99 -26.84 22.09
N GLY A 229 25.94 -28.15 22.47
CA GLY A 229 24.68 -28.92 22.52
C GLY A 229 23.70 -28.40 23.57
N ASP A 230 24.20 -28.06 24.78
CA ASP A 230 23.36 -27.52 25.84
C ASP A 230 22.90 -26.09 25.53
N ALA A 231 23.78 -25.28 24.93
CA ALA A 231 23.43 -23.94 24.50
C ALA A 231 22.32 -23.94 23.44
N LYS A 232 22.41 -24.80 22.43
CA LYS A 232 21.36 -24.97 21.40
C LYS A 232 20.03 -25.43 22.01
N ARG A 233 20.04 -26.38 22.91
CA ARG A 233 18.83 -26.83 23.61
C ARG A 233 18.20 -25.70 24.43
N LYS A 234 19.01 -24.92 25.16
CA LYS A 234 18.54 -23.79 25.95
C LYS A 234 17.92 -22.68 25.12
N LEU A 235 18.49 -22.38 23.94
CA LEU A 235 17.92 -21.43 22.97
C LEU A 235 16.61 -21.92 22.37
N SER A 236 16.56 -23.19 21.94
CA SER A 236 15.33 -23.78 21.39
C SER A 236 14.16 -23.80 22.39
N GLN A 237 14.42 -23.95 23.70
CA GLN A 237 13.39 -23.87 24.74
C GLN A 237 12.71 -22.51 24.86
N VAL A 238 13.44 -21.45 24.48
CA VAL A 238 12.90 -20.08 24.44
C VAL A 238 12.56 -19.62 23.01
N GLY A 239 12.60 -20.53 22.02
CA GLY A 239 12.23 -20.21 20.64
C GLY A 239 13.29 -19.43 19.87
N LEU A 240 14.55 -19.48 20.29
CA LEU A 240 15.68 -18.85 19.60
C LEU A 240 16.51 -19.90 18.85
N GLU A 241 17.03 -19.51 17.69
CA GLU A 241 18.02 -20.27 16.92
C GLU A 241 19.41 -19.64 17.07
N SER A 242 20.46 -20.43 16.80
CA SER A 242 21.84 -19.94 16.86
C SER A 242 22.67 -20.34 15.66
N VAL A 243 23.53 -19.44 15.25
CA VAL A 243 24.67 -19.72 14.38
C VAL A 243 25.90 -19.81 15.27
N THR A 244 26.68 -20.89 15.12
CA THR A 244 27.95 -21.07 15.84
C THR A 244 29.12 -20.70 14.95
N ASP A 245 30.02 -19.88 15.46
CA ASP A 245 31.29 -19.55 14.82
C ASP A 245 32.45 -20.13 15.65
N GLY A 246 33.38 -20.81 14.98
CA GLY A 246 34.53 -21.45 15.61
C GLY A 246 34.39 -22.96 15.85
N ALA A 247 35.50 -23.59 16.24
CA ALA A 247 35.64 -25.06 16.41
C ALA A 247 35.64 -25.52 17.87
N ASN A 248 35.32 -24.65 18.81
CA ASN A 248 35.30 -24.99 20.25
C ASN A 248 34.06 -25.79 20.60
N THR A 249 34.18 -26.67 21.59
CA THR A 249 33.08 -27.49 22.11
C THR A 249 32.24 -26.77 23.18
N VAL A 250 32.72 -25.61 23.66
CA VAL A 250 32.11 -24.79 24.72
C VAL A 250 31.93 -23.37 24.22
N VAL A 251 30.84 -22.71 24.60
CA VAL A 251 30.56 -21.31 24.27
C VAL A 251 31.50 -20.40 25.05
N LEU A 252 32.37 -19.72 24.35
CA LEU A 252 33.32 -18.75 24.93
C LEU A 252 32.70 -17.37 25.08
N ASP A 253 31.87 -16.98 24.10
CA ASP A 253 31.17 -15.71 24.12
C ASP A 253 29.86 -15.82 23.32
N GLN A 254 28.95 -14.87 23.50
CA GLN A 254 27.66 -14.82 22.83
C GLN A 254 27.29 -13.40 22.38
N LEU A 255 26.62 -13.32 21.22
CA LEU A 255 26.03 -12.10 20.71
C LEU A 255 24.61 -12.45 20.18
N PRO A 256 23.55 -11.82 20.65
CA PRO A 256 23.46 -10.78 21.70
C PRO A 256 23.88 -11.26 23.09
N PRO A 257 24.23 -10.33 24.02
CA PRO A 257 24.61 -10.69 25.40
C PRO A 257 23.42 -11.29 26.16
N ALA A 258 23.74 -12.05 27.21
CA ALA A 258 22.73 -12.57 28.13
C ALA A 258 21.89 -11.42 28.75
N GLY A 259 20.58 -11.60 28.84
CA GLY A 259 19.64 -10.59 29.29
C GLY A 259 19.18 -9.59 28.21
N ALA A 260 19.74 -9.63 27.00
CA ALA A 260 19.24 -8.85 25.90
C ALA A 260 17.82 -9.30 25.52
N LYS A 261 16.95 -8.36 25.21
CA LYS A 261 15.59 -8.64 24.77
C LYS A 261 15.54 -8.69 23.24
N LEU A 262 15.04 -9.78 22.70
CA LEU A 262 14.79 -10.00 21.28
C LEU A 262 13.30 -10.18 21.06
N VAL A 263 12.82 -9.65 19.96
CA VAL A 263 11.47 -9.91 19.46
C VAL A 263 11.50 -11.25 18.71
N LYS A 264 10.53 -12.11 18.98
CA LYS A 264 10.35 -13.39 18.30
C LYS A 264 9.96 -13.11 16.83
N GLY A 265 10.84 -13.43 15.87
CA GLY A 265 10.62 -13.22 14.45
C GLY A 265 11.62 -13.99 13.61
#